data_e2faa29688df1cbd38d14bfec624ebce
#
_entry.id   e2faa29688df1cbd38d14bfec624ebce
#
_cell.length_a   1.000
_cell.length_b   1.000
_cell.length_c   1.000
_cell.angle_alpha   90.00
_cell.angle_beta   90.00
_cell.angle_gamma   90.00
#
_symmetry.space_group_name_H-M   'P 1'
#
loop_
_entity.id
_entity.type
_entity.pdbx_description
1 polymer ?
#
loop_
_entity_poly.entity_id
_entity_poly.type
_entity_poly.pdbx_seq_one_letter_code
_entity_poly.pdbx_strand_id
1 'polypeptide(L)'
;DCLCPIFAEHAVQSVNALTQKANALTPGKKTLISPYGIGLSDFDNPEYEKQLAKLKVDIIAYQDEVGCVRDKFMLPRLKKTWKRLRDIHNRLNIEMWANCETFTWEQGTNDRSSALIPAAYPRLLSQQVAASVAGVDRIISFMVCGIIESPTSTYQLGQPVWSHKVYNDYMAWKRRIGCWQLAEAAFMER
;
A
#
# COMPACT_ATOMS: atom_id res chain seq x y z
N ASP A 1 12.71 -18.03 -10.22
CA ASP A 1 12.42 -16.82 -11.03
C ASP A 1 10.98 -16.36 -10.79
N CYS A 2 10.71 -15.84 -9.59
CA CYS A 2 9.39 -15.29 -9.30
C CYS A 2 9.35 -13.80 -9.68
N LEU A 3 9.01 -13.53 -10.93
CA LEU A 3 8.38 -12.26 -11.26
C LEU A 3 7.04 -12.21 -10.54
N CYS A 4 6.69 -11.07 -9.94
CA CYS A 4 5.34 -10.88 -9.44
C CYS A 4 4.37 -11.22 -10.57
N PRO A 5 3.40 -12.13 -10.37
CA PRO A 5 2.54 -12.64 -11.46
C PRO A 5 1.86 -11.54 -12.27
N ILE A 6 1.61 -10.38 -11.66
CA ILE A 6 0.99 -9.24 -12.33
C ILE A 6 1.85 -8.62 -13.43
N PHE A 7 3.16 -8.85 -13.40
CA PHE A 7 4.08 -8.33 -14.40
C PHE A 7 4.55 -9.40 -15.41
N ALA A 8 3.99 -10.59 -15.37
CA ALA A 8 4.11 -11.53 -16.47
C ALA A 8 3.52 -10.91 -17.77
N GLU A 9 4.06 -11.24 -18.92
CA GLU A 9 3.71 -10.57 -20.19
C GLU A 9 2.19 -10.58 -20.47
N HIS A 10 1.52 -11.71 -20.27
CA HIS A 10 0.06 -11.82 -20.47
C HIS A 10 -0.73 -10.94 -19.47
N ALA A 11 -0.23 -10.77 -18.23
CA ALA A 11 -0.86 -9.91 -17.24
C ALA A 11 -0.70 -8.43 -17.62
N VAL A 12 0.49 -8.03 -18.10
CA VAL A 12 0.73 -6.68 -18.64
C VAL A 12 -0.20 -6.36 -19.79
N GLN A 13 -0.37 -7.30 -20.74
CA GLN A 13 -1.30 -7.14 -21.87
C GLN A 13 -2.75 -6.96 -21.39
N SER A 14 -3.20 -7.78 -20.45
CA SER A 14 -4.55 -7.70 -19.88
C SER A 14 -4.79 -6.37 -19.13
N VAL A 15 -3.84 -5.96 -18.30
CA VAL A 15 -3.91 -4.67 -17.59
C VAL A 15 -3.97 -3.51 -18.59
N ASN A 16 -3.15 -3.52 -19.62
CA ASN A 16 -3.14 -2.46 -20.62
C ASN A 16 -4.45 -2.40 -21.42
N ALA A 17 -5.06 -3.54 -21.76
CA ALA A 17 -6.36 -3.58 -22.41
C ALA A 17 -7.48 -2.99 -21.51
N LEU A 18 -7.47 -3.33 -20.21
CA LEU A 18 -8.42 -2.76 -19.24
C LEU A 18 -8.20 -1.26 -19.04
N THR A 19 -6.95 -0.83 -18.95
CA THR A 19 -6.57 0.59 -18.84
C THR A 19 -7.07 1.38 -20.04
N GLN A 20 -6.86 0.88 -21.25
CA GLN A 20 -7.34 1.52 -22.47
C GLN A 20 -8.87 1.67 -22.47
N LYS A 21 -9.59 0.63 -22.04
CA LYS A 21 -11.05 0.68 -21.93
C LYS A 21 -11.53 1.66 -20.87
N ALA A 22 -10.86 1.69 -19.71
CA ALA A 22 -11.16 2.64 -18.64
C ALA A 22 -10.97 4.08 -19.10
N ASN A 23 -9.87 4.39 -19.77
CA ASN A 23 -9.57 5.72 -20.31
C ASN A 23 -10.59 6.17 -21.37
N ALA A 24 -11.10 5.25 -22.18
CA ALA A 24 -12.15 5.55 -23.14
C ALA A 24 -13.50 5.87 -22.45
N LEU A 25 -13.81 5.21 -21.34
CA LEU A 25 -15.05 5.42 -20.60
C LEU A 25 -14.99 6.65 -19.66
N THR A 26 -13.81 6.96 -19.16
CA THR A 26 -13.59 8.05 -18.18
C THR A 26 -12.40 8.91 -18.58
N PRO A 27 -12.51 9.70 -19.65
CA PRO A 27 -11.41 10.52 -20.14
C PRO A 27 -10.89 11.50 -19.06
N GLY A 28 -9.59 11.63 -18.96
CA GLY A 28 -8.92 12.54 -18.03
C GLY A 28 -8.86 12.05 -16.58
N LYS A 29 -9.29 10.84 -16.29
CA LYS A 29 -9.09 10.19 -14.98
C LYS A 29 -7.83 9.34 -15.00
N LYS A 30 -7.07 9.41 -13.89
CA LYS A 30 -5.91 8.53 -13.71
C LYS A 30 -6.35 7.09 -13.45
N THR A 31 -5.64 6.16 -14.04
CA THR A 31 -5.81 4.72 -13.80
C THR A 31 -4.84 4.23 -12.73
N LEU A 32 -5.33 3.35 -11.86
CA LEU A 32 -4.56 2.79 -10.76
C LEU A 32 -4.68 1.28 -10.74
N ILE A 33 -3.56 0.59 -10.48
CA ILE A 33 -3.55 -0.82 -10.10
C ILE A 33 -2.93 -0.99 -8.71
N SER A 34 -3.38 -2.00 -7.98
CA SER A 34 -2.86 -2.33 -6.65
C SER A 34 -2.39 -3.79 -6.59
N PRO A 35 -1.16 -4.06 -7.09
CA PRO A 35 -0.62 -5.41 -7.12
C PRO A 35 -0.20 -5.90 -5.74
N TYR A 36 -0.32 -7.20 -5.55
CA TYR A 36 0.27 -7.95 -4.43
C TYR A 36 1.49 -8.77 -4.93
N GLY A 37 2.20 -9.42 -4.02
CA GLY A 37 3.34 -10.28 -4.37
C GLY A 37 4.69 -9.58 -4.25
N ILE A 38 4.77 -8.37 -3.67
CA ILE A 38 6.05 -7.68 -3.49
C ILE A 38 7.02 -8.44 -2.59
N GLY A 39 6.50 -9.22 -1.64
CA GLY A 39 7.33 -10.04 -0.75
C GLY A 39 8.02 -11.21 -1.45
N LEU A 40 7.52 -11.63 -2.60
CA LEU A 40 8.03 -12.74 -3.40
C LEU A 40 8.77 -12.28 -4.66
N SER A 41 8.75 -10.99 -4.95
CA SER A 41 9.32 -10.44 -6.18
C SER A 41 10.83 -10.19 -6.03
N ASP A 42 11.55 -10.54 -7.07
CA ASP A 42 12.96 -10.17 -7.24
C ASP A 42 13.06 -8.88 -8.05
N PHE A 43 13.13 -7.74 -7.34
CA PHE A 43 13.24 -6.43 -7.96
C PHE A 43 14.64 -6.13 -8.51
N ASP A 44 15.61 -6.98 -8.26
CA ASP A 44 16.94 -6.88 -8.84
C ASP A 44 17.02 -7.57 -10.22
N ASN A 45 16.00 -8.36 -10.57
CA ASN A 45 15.85 -8.93 -11.90
C ASN A 45 15.50 -7.82 -12.91
N PRO A 46 16.34 -7.59 -13.93
CA PRO A 46 16.10 -6.54 -14.93
C PRO A 46 14.83 -6.76 -15.75
N GLU A 47 14.32 -7.97 -15.84
CA GLU A 47 13.06 -8.26 -16.52
C GLU A 47 11.87 -7.63 -15.81
N TYR A 48 11.92 -7.49 -14.49
CA TYR A 48 10.88 -6.79 -13.72
C TYR A 48 10.70 -5.35 -14.23
N GLU A 49 11.79 -4.60 -14.34
CA GLU A 49 11.76 -3.21 -14.83
C GLU A 49 11.29 -3.14 -16.30
N LYS A 50 11.72 -4.07 -17.14
CA LYS A 50 11.27 -4.14 -18.53
C LYS A 50 9.77 -4.37 -18.66
N GLN A 51 9.19 -5.25 -17.85
CA GLN A 51 7.75 -5.49 -17.84
C GLN A 51 6.98 -4.30 -17.26
N LEU A 52 7.50 -3.69 -16.21
CA LEU A 52 6.92 -2.49 -15.62
C LEU A 52 6.87 -1.34 -16.64
N ALA A 53 7.91 -1.16 -17.42
CA ALA A 53 7.97 -0.14 -18.48
C ALA A 53 6.92 -0.31 -19.60
N LYS A 54 6.36 -1.51 -19.76
CA LYS A 54 5.29 -1.78 -20.73
C LYS A 54 3.89 -1.42 -20.19
N LEU A 55 3.72 -1.22 -18.89
CA LEU A 55 2.44 -0.85 -18.31
C LEU A 55 2.02 0.57 -18.72
N LYS A 56 0.72 0.72 -19.02
CA LYS A 56 0.11 1.99 -19.42
C LYS A 56 -0.76 2.59 -18.33
N VAL A 57 -0.53 2.22 -17.08
CA VAL A 57 -1.22 2.79 -15.93
C VAL A 57 -0.51 4.04 -15.43
N ASP A 58 -1.27 4.94 -14.83
CA ASP A 58 -0.72 6.18 -14.27
C ASP A 58 -0.11 5.95 -12.87
N ILE A 59 -0.70 5.04 -12.08
CA ILE A 59 -0.38 4.83 -10.67
C ILE A 59 -0.26 3.34 -10.37
N ILE A 60 0.78 2.97 -9.63
CA ILE A 60 0.90 1.62 -9.06
C ILE A 60 0.96 1.73 -7.54
N ALA A 61 -0.08 1.20 -6.87
CA ALA A 61 -0.22 1.17 -5.41
C ALA A 61 0.11 -0.24 -4.90
N TYR A 62 1.38 -0.51 -4.60
CA TYR A 62 1.81 -1.84 -4.15
C TYR A 62 1.26 -2.17 -2.76
N GLN A 63 0.67 -3.35 -2.62
CA GLN A 63 0.30 -3.90 -1.32
C GLN A 63 1.56 -4.34 -0.58
N ASP A 64 1.72 -3.92 0.67
CA ASP A 64 2.92 -4.19 1.46
C ASP A 64 2.98 -5.61 2.04
N GLU A 65 1.85 -6.33 2.01
CA GLU A 65 1.69 -7.73 2.43
C GLU A 65 2.11 -8.04 3.88
N VAL A 66 2.21 -7.02 4.72
CA VAL A 66 2.62 -7.19 6.12
C VAL A 66 1.55 -7.93 6.92
N GLY A 67 0.28 -7.61 6.69
CA GLY A 67 -0.84 -8.27 7.35
C GLY A 67 -1.16 -9.64 6.78
N CYS A 68 -1.03 -9.78 5.47
CA CYS A 68 -1.40 -10.97 4.72
C CYS A 68 -0.36 -12.09 4.84
N VAL A 69 0.94 -11.77 4.84
CA VAL A 69 2.02 -12.77 4.81
C VAL A 69 2.58 -13.02 6.21
N ARG A 70 3.50 -12.22 6.65
CA ARG A 70 4.11 -12.28 7.99
C ARG A 70 4.76 -10.94 8.30
N ASP A 71 4.28 -10.26 9.32
CA ASP A 71 4.86 -9.01 9.78
C ASP A 71 6.37 -9.15 10.09
N LYS A 72 6.77 -10.22 10.78
CA LYS A 72 8.19 -10.52 11.08
C LYS A 72 9.06 -10.73 9.84
N PHE A 73 8.46 -11.16 8.73
CA PHE A 73 9.18 -11.38 7.48
C PHE A 73 9.21 -10.12 6.63
N MET A 74 8.10 -9.42 6.51
CA MET A 74 7.94 -8.29 5.62
C MET A 74 8.48 -6.99 6.20
N LEU A 75 8.20 -6.68 7.47
CA LEU A 75 8.61 -5.41 8.10
C LEU A 75 10.11 -5.11 7.96
N PRO A 76 11.04 -6.05 8.23
CA PRO A 76 12.47 -5.78 8.08
C PRO A 76 12.90 -5.48 6.63
N ARG A 77 12.13 -5.98 5.65
CA ARG A 77 12.43 -5.86 4.22
C ARG A 77 11.82 -4.61 3.59
N LEU A 78 10.72 -4.10 4.15
CA LEU A 78 9.92 -3.03 3.53
C LEU A 78 10.77 -1.83 3.13
N LYS A 79 11.64 -1.34 3.98
CA LYS A 79 12.48 -0.18 3.69
C LYS A 79 13.34 -0.38 2.44
N LYS A 80 13.98 -1.55 2.32
CA LYS A 80 14.81 -1.90 1.15
C LYS A 80 13.94 -2.05 -0.09
N THR A 81 12.81 -2.75 0.04
CA THR A 81 11.85 -3.00 -1.04
C THR A 81 11.28 -1.69 -1.59
N TRP A 82 10.79 -0.81 -0.72
CA TRP A 82 10.26 0.49 -1.14
C TRP A 82 11.31 1.36 -1.82
N LYS A 83 12.53 1.40 -1.28
CA LYS A 83 13.61 2.14 -1.91
C LYS A 83 13.92 1.61 -3.31
N ARG A 84 14.02 0.29 -3.46
CA ARG A 84 14.30 -0.34 -4.76
C ARG A 84 13.20 -0.05 -5.79
N LEU A 85 11.94 -0.19 -5.38
CA LEU A 85 10.79 0.16 -6.22
C LEU A 85 10.82 1.65 -6.59
N ARG A 86 11.10 2.55 -5.64
CA ARG A 86 11.19 3.99 -5.91
C ARG A 86 12.26 4.30 -6.96
N ASP A 87 13.42 3.66 -6.87
CA ASP A 87 14.49 3.85 -7.85
C ASP A 87 14.05 3.44 -9.26
N ILE A 88 13.31 2.35 -9.41
CA ILE A 88 12.73 1.91 -10.69
C ILE A 88 11.69 2.91 -11.19
N HIS A 89 10.75 3.31 -10.34
CA HIS A 89 9.67 4.25 -10.68
C HIS A 89 10.20 5.62 -11.10
N ASN A 90 11.28 6.09 -10.47
CA ASN A 90 11.92 7.34 -10.86
C ASN A 90 12.48 7.28 -12.30
N ARG A 91 13.05 6.12 -12.69
CA ARG A 91 13.55 5.95 -14.06
C ARG A 91 12.43 5.85 -15.09
N LEU A 92 11.28 5.28 -14.70
CA LEU A 92 10.14 5.08 -15.60
C LEU A 92 9.14 6.23 -15.58
N ASN A 93 9.26 7.17 -14.63
CA ASN A 93 8.33 8.28 -14.41
C ASN A 93 6.87 7.81 -14.20
N ILE A 94 6.69 6.74 -13.43
CA ILE A 94 5.38 6.20 -13.03
C ILE A 94 5.12 6.57 -11.57
N GLU A 95 3.92 7.08 -11.26
CA GLU A 95 3.54 7.43 -9.89
C GLU A 95 3.45 6.17 -9.00
N MET A 96 4.12 6.18 -7.86
CA MET A 96 4.25 5.04 -6.96
C MET A 96 3.56 5.30 -5.63
N TRP A 97 2.57 4.47 -5.29
CA TRP A 97 1.90 4.52 -4.00
C TRP A 97 2.21 3.28 -3.16
N ALA A 98 2.15 3.43 -1.84
CA ALA A 98 2.14 2.30 -0.92
C ALA A 98 0.70 2.02 -0.48
N ASN A 99 0.27 0.76 -0.57
CA ASN A 99 -0.99 0.29 -0.03
C ASN A 99 -0.70 -0.54 1.22
N CYS A 100 -0.80 0.10 2.40
CA CYS A 100 -0.44 -0.48 3.67
C CYS A 100 -1.60 -1.29 4.27
N GLU A 101 -1.38 -2.57 4.53
CA GLU A 101 -2.39 -3.45 5.14
C GLU A 101 -2.57 -3.14 6.62
N THR A 102 -3.82 -2.89 7.03
CA THR A 102 -4.17 -2.47 8.40
C THR A 102 -4.62 -3.61 9.31
N PHE A 103 -4.60 -4.82 8.81
CA PHE A 103 -5.08 -6.02 9.48
C PHE A 103 -3.97 -7.02 9.80
N THR A 104 -4.29 -7.96 10.66
CA THR A 104 -3.53 -9.20 10.88
C THR A 104 -4.51 -10.36 11.08
N TRP A 105 -4.01 -11.59 11.06
CA TRP A 105 -4.81 -12.76 11.39
C TRP A 105 -4.87 -12.95 12.91
N GLU A 106 -6.04 -13.26 13.45
CA GLU A 106 -6.25 -13.40 14.91
C GLU A 106 -5.34 -14.45 15.54
N GLN A 107 -5.18 -15.59 14.89
CA GLN A 107 -4.34 -16.70 15.40
C GLN A 107 -2.90 -16.65 14.85
N GLY A 108 -2.50 -15.49 14.37
CA GLY A 108 -1.16 -15.29 13.84
C GLY A 108 -1.09 -15.42 12.33
N THR A 109 0.05 -15.05 11.86
CA THR A 109 0.31 -14.84 10.44
C THR A 109 0.19 -16.11 9.63
N ASN A 110 -0.55 -16.06 8.54
CA ASN A 110 -0.88 -17.12 7.58
C ASN A 110 -1.94 -18.12 8.02
N ASP A 111 -2.57 -17.98 9.16
CA ASP A 111 -3.75 -18.78 9.44
C ASP A 111 -4.98 -18.14 8.78
N ARG A 112 -5.14 -18.39 7.48
CA ARG A 112 -6.28 -17.93 6.71
C ARG A 112 -7.62 -18.50 7.17
N SER A 113 -7.61 -19.43 8.14
CA SER A 113 -8.82 -19.95 8.79
C SER A 113 -9.31 -19.07 9.93
N SER A 114 -8.43 -18.19 10.46
CA SER A 114 -8.79 -17.26 11.52
C SER A 114 -9.39 -15.96 10.98
N ALA A 115 -10.03 -15.19 11.87
CA ALA A 115 -10.58 -13.89 11.52
C ALA A 115 -9.47 -12.85 11.25
N LEU A 116 -9.78 -11.87 10.41
CA LEU A 116 -8.96 -10.66 10.27
C LEU A 116 -9.29 -9.72 11.41
N ILE A 117 -8.27 -9.26 12.11
CA ILE A 117 -8.37 -8.27 13.18
C ILE A 117 -7.47 -7.07 12.90
N PRO A 118 -7.74 -5.90 13.49
CA PRO A 118 -6.89 -4.72 13.34
C PRO A 118 -5.46 -5.00 13.80
N ALA A 119 -4.51 -4.55 13.01
CA ALA A 119 -3.11 -4.57 13.41
C ALA A 119 -2.81 -3.57 14.52
N ALA A 120 -1.84 -3.86 15.36
CA ALA A 120 -1.38 -2.95 16.37
C ALA A 120 -0.85 -1.64 15.73
N TYR A 121 -1.20 -0.50 16.33
CA TYR A 121 -0.81 0.81 15.81
C TYR A 121 0.70 0.98 15.56
N PRO A 122 1.61 0.53 16.44
CA PRO A 122 3.06 0.62 16.16
C PRO A 122 3.49 -0.09 14.87
N ARG A 123 2.82 -1.20 14.52
CA ARG A 123 3.08 -1.90 13.25
C ARG A 123 2.64 -1.03 12.05
N LEU A 124 1.42 -0.48 12.10
CA LEU A 124 0.92 0.41 11.05
C LEU A 124 1.83 1.62 10.86
N LEU A 125 2.28 2.22 11.95
CA LEU A 125 3.22 3.33 11.92
C LEU A 125 4.54 2.93 11.24
N SER A 126 5.08 1.76 11.57
CA SER A 126 6.33 1.27 10.97
C SER A 126 6.21 1.07 9.45
N GLN A 127 5.08 0.55 8.95
CA GLN A 127 4.80 0.41 7.53
C GLN A 127 4.78 1.77 6.82
N GLN A 128 4.06 2.72 7.39
CA GLN A 128 3.89 4.05 6.79
C GLN A 128 5.18 4.86 6.83
N VAL A 129 5.95 4.77 7.91
CA VAL A 129 7.27 5.40 8.01
C VAL A 129 8.22 4.80 6.97
N ALA A 130 8.24 3.47 6.80
CA ALA A 130 9.08 2.83 5.80
C ALA A 130 8.77 3.32 4.37
N ALA A 131 7.48 3.44 4.03
CA ALA A 131 7.02 3.96 2.76
C ALA A 131 7.39 5.45 2.57
N SER A 132 7.13 6.29 3.58
CA SER A 132 7.45 7.72 3.55
C SER A 132 8.93 7.98 3.38
N VAL A 133 9.79 7.28 4.14
CA VAL A 133 11.26 7.42 4.05
C VAL A 133 11.78 7.00 2.68
N ALA A 134 11.11 6.06 2.02
CA ALA A 134 11.45 5.66 0.65
C ALA A 134 10.99 6.66 -0.41
N GLY A 135 10.16 7.66 -0.05
CA GLY A 135 9.69 8.70 -0.95
C GLY A 135 8.56 8.24 -1.87
N VAL A 136 7.65 7.37 -1.40
CA VAL A 136 6.44 7.07 -2.16
C VAL A 136 5.57 8.32 -2.31
N ASP A 137 4.90 8.46 -3.46
CA ASP A 137 4.11 9.66 -3.75
C ASP A 137 2.87 9.78 -2.86
N ARG A 138 2.25 8.63 -2.50
CA ARG A 138 1.12 8.57 -1.57
C ARG A 138 1.09 7.25 -0.80
N ILE A 139 0.42 7.30 0.35
CA ILE A 139 0.12 6.12 1.17
C ILE A 139 -1.39 5.99 1.27
N ILE A 140 -1.91 4.83 0.91
CA ILE A 140 -3.28 4.41 1.16
C ILE A 140 -3.29 3.26 2.17
N SER A 141 -4.40 3.06 2.83
CA SER A 141 -4.53 2.03 3.88
C SER A 141 -5.62 1.04 3.47
N PHE A 142 -5.25 -0.22 3.38
CA PHE A 142 -6.14 -1.33 3.11
C PHE A 142 -6.17 -2.27 4.33
N MET A 143 -7.24 -2.47 4.94
CA MET A 143 -8.63 -2.11 4.79
C MET A 143 -9.07 -1.32 6.03
N VAL A 144 -9.56 -0.10 5.89
CA VAL A 144 -10.00 0.69 7.06
C VAL A 144 -11.40 0.26 7.49
N CYS A 145 -12.35 0.25 6.54
CA CYS A 145 -13.72 -0.20 6.83
C CYS A 145 -13.74 -1.68 7.20
N GLY A 146 -14.37 -2.01 8.32
CA GLY A 146 -14.50 -3.37 8.81
C GLY A 146 -13.30 -3.92 9.58
N ILE A 147 -12.19 -3.19 9.64
CA ILE A 147 -10.98 -3.57 10.41
C ILE A 147 -10.64 -2.51 11.44
N ILE A 148 -10.43 -1.26 11.04
CA ILE A 148 -10.19 -0.14 11.95
C ILE A 148 -11.44 0.71 11.96
N GLU A 149 -12.35 0.46 12.90
CA GLU A 149 -13.64 1.11 12.94
C GLU A 149 -13.68 2.30 13.88
N SER A 150 -14.38 3.36 13.45
CA SER A 150 -14.75 4.45 14.34
C SER A 150 -15.70 3.94 15.43
N PRO A 151 -15.56 4.41 16.68
CA PRO A 151 -16.54 4.14 17.75
C PRO A 151 -17.99 4.50 17.39
N THR A 152 -18.15 5.41 16.43
CA THR A 152 -19.46 5.89 15.94
C THR A 152 -19.87 5.23 14.62
N SER A 153 -19.12 4.24 14.12
CA SER A 153 -19.45 3.54 12.88
C SER A 153 -20.74 2.75 13.04
N THR A 154 -21.64 2.90 12.08
CA THR A 154 -22.82 2.04 11.96
C THR A 154 -22.50 0.69 11.33
N TYR A 155 -21.28 0.53 10.82
CA TYR A 155 -20.77 -0.70 10.21
C TYR A 155 -20.08 -1.56 11.28
N GLN A 156 -20.85 -2.22 12.10
CA GLN A 156 -20.30 -3.12 13.11
C GLN A 156 -20.13 -4.52 12.53
N LEU A 157 -18.91 -4.83 12.08
CA LEU A 157 -18.54 -6.18 11.64
C LEU A 157 -18.08 -7.08 12.80
N GLY A 158 -18.48 -6.76 14.04
CA GLY A 158 -18.12 -7.56 15.21
C GLY A 158 -16.65 -7.45 15.63
N GLN A 159 -15.96 -6.39 15.24
CA GLN A 159 -14.57 -6.16 15.64
C GLN A 159 -14.47 -5.94 17.17
N PRO A 160 -13.38 -6.40 17.80
CA PRO A 160 -13.21 -6.25 19.23
C PRO A 160 -13.10 -4.76 19.63
N VAL A 161 -13.57 -4.42 20.84
CA VAL A 161 -13.62 -3.03 21.36
C VAL A 161 -12.26 -2.32 21.26
N TRP A 162 -11.14 -3.03 21.34
CA TRP A 162 -9.82 -2.44 21.19
C TRP A 162 -9.51 -1.91 19.77
N SER A 163 -10.31 -2.29 18.76
CA SER A 163 -10.19 -1.71 17.40
C SER A 163 -10.46 -0.21 17.41
N HIS A 164 -11.34 0.25 18.30
CA HIS A 164 -11.63 1.67 18.50
C HIS A 164 -10.39 2.44 19.01
N LYS A 165 -9.59 1.80 19.86
CA LYS A 165 -8.32 2.40 20.30
C LYS A 165 -7.35 2.54 19.12
N VAL A 166 -7.20 1.52 18.30
CA VAL A 166 -6.34 1.57 17.11
C VAL A 166 -6.81 2.67 16.16
N TYR A 167 -8.11 2.80 15.92
CA TYR A 167 -8.68 3.87 15.12
C TYR A 167 -8.33 5.26 15.71
N ASN A 168 -8.52 5.46 17.01
CA ASN A 168 -8.26 6.74 17.66
C ASN A 168 -6.77 7.11 17.59
N ASP A 169 -5.87 6.15 17.83
CA ASP A 169 -4.43 6.35 17.75
C ASP A 169 -4.01 6.69 16.30
N TYR A 170 -4.57 6.00 15.31
CA TYR A 170 -4.34 6.26 13.89
C TYR A 170 -4.83 7.65 13.47
N MET A 171 -6.03 8.04 13.89
CA MET A 171 -6.58 9.35 13.57
C MET A 171 -5.84 10.49 14.28
N ALA A 172 -5.37 10.26 15.51
CA ALA A 172 -4.54 11.23 16.22
C ALA A 172 -3.20 11.45 15.52
N TRP A 173 -2.59 10.38 15.02
CA TRP A 173 -1.36 10.46 14.23
C TRP A 173 -1.60 11.19 12.90
N LYS A 174 -2.63 10.85 12.14
CA LYS A 174 -2.98 11.56 10.88
C LYS A 174 -3.18 13.06 11.08
N ARG A 175 -3.83 13.45 12.17
CA ARG A 175 -4.00 14.88 12.48
C ARG A 175 -2.67 15.57 12.76
N ARG A 176 -1.74 14.92 13.45
CA ARG A 176 -0.41 15.48 13.70
C ARG A 176 0.37 15.69 12.41
N ILE A 177 0.36 14.72 11.51
CA ILE A 177 1.03 14.85 10.19
C ILE A 177 0.37 15.98 9.38
N GLY A 178 -0.96 16.03 9.32
CA GLY A 178 -1.67 17.11 8.63
C GLY A 178 -1.32 18.50 9.19
N CYS A 179 -1.19 18.64 10.50
CA CYS A 179 -0.74 19.87 11.14
C CYS A 179 0.72 20.21 10.79
N TRP A 180 1.59 19.23 10.65
CA TRP A 180 2.98 19.43 10.24
C TRP A 180 3.09 19.94 8.80
N GLN A 181 2.37 19.34 7.87
CA GLN A 181 2.35 19.76 6.48
C GLN A 181 1.81 21.19 6.31
N LEU A 182 0.79 21.56 7.09
CA LEU A 182 0.27 22.91 7.11
C LEU A 182 1.26 23.91 7.74
N ALA A 183 2.01 23.51 8.76
CA ALA A 183 3.04 24.33 9.38
C ALA A 183 4.26 24.53 8.46
N GLU A 184 4.70 23.49 7.73
CA GLU A 184 5.76 23.62 6.73
C GLU A 184 5.33 24.51 5.57
N ALA A 185 4.13 24.34 5.03
CA ALA A 185 3.60 25.21 3.98
C ALA A 185 3.57 26.69 4.42
N ALA A 186 3.10 26.96 5.64
CA ALA A 186 3.07 28.31 6.20
C ALA A 186 4.46 28.90 6.52
N PHE A 187 5.48 28.05 6.65
CA PHE A 187 6.88 28.48 6.88
C PHE A 187 7.61 28.79 5.57
N MET A 188 7.24 28.10 4.47
CA MET A 188 7.84 28.30 3.14
C MET A 188 7.24 29.49 2.39
N GLU A 189 6.09 30.01 2.82
CA GLU A 189 5.46 31.23 2.28
C GLU A 189 5.92 32.53 2.95
N ARG A 190 6.90 32.49 3.86
CA ARG A 190 7.55 33.63 4.51
C ARG A 190 8.98 33.82 4.02
#